data_e10780c7777fdeca219a9a7ff106809d
#
_entry.id   e10780c7777fdeca219a9a7ff106809d
#
_cell.length_a   1.000
_cell.length_b   1.000
_cell.length_c   1.000
_cell.angle_alpha   90.00
_cell.angle_beta   90.00
_cell.angle_gamma   90.00
#
_symmetry.space_group_name_H-M   'P 1'
#
loop_
_entity.id
_entity.type
_entity.pdbx_description
1 polymer ?
#
loop_
_entity_poly.entity_id
_entity_poly.type
_entity_poly.pdbx_seq_one_letter_code
_entity_poly.pdbx_strand_id
1 'polypeptide(L)'
;MLTALHHVQLAAPPGSEDVLRAFYAGVLGLEEIAKPAELAKRGGAWFRGPGLELHLGIEEDFRPARKAHPGLLTGDLDALADRLRAAGHDVRHDGLFPGYRRFYADDPVGNRLEFLQPEN
;
A
#
# COMPACT_ATOMS: atom_id res chain seq x y z
N MET A 1 -24.88 -9.30 -8.37
CA MET A 1 -24.26 -7.97 -8.65
C MET A 1 -23.14 -7.73 -7.66
N LEU A 2 -22.16 -6.92 -8.05
CA LEU A 2 -21.05 -6.57 -7.14
C LEU A 2 -21.57 -5.64 -6.04
N THR A 3 -21.03 -5.78 -4.81
CA THR A 3 -21.50 -5.00 -3.66
C THR A 3 -20.40 -4.10 -3.07
N ALA A 4 -19.14 -4.51 -3.10
CA ALA A 4 -18.04 -3.74 -2.53
C ALA A 4 -16.69 -4.31 -2.97
N LEU A 5 -15.64 -3.57 -2.73
CA LEU A 5 -14.28 -4.05 -2.84
C LEU A 5 -13.89 -4.74 -1.52
N HIS A 6 -13.43 -5.99 -1.57
CA HIS A 6 -12.98 -6.72 -0.39
C HIS A 6 -11.51 -6.40 -0.08
N HIS A 7 -10.65 -6.53 -1.07
CA HIS A 7 -9.23 -6.24 -0.92
C HIS A 7 -8.59 -5.92 -2.27
N VAL A 8 -7.39 -5.38 -2.22
CA VAL A 8 -6.51 -5.23 -3.38
C VAL A 8 -5.26 -6.06 -3.11
N GLN A 9 -4.84 -6.87 -4.09
CA GLN A 9 -3.59 -7.60 -4.00
C GLN A 9 -2.53 -6.94 -4.88
N LEU A 10 -1.38 -6.68 -4.29
CA LEU A 10 -0.16 -6.27 -4.99
C LEU A 10 0.80 -7.44 -5.00
N ALA A 11 1.71 -7.45 -5.96
CA ALA A 11 2.74 -8.49 -6.03
C ALA A 11 4.02 -8.04 -5.33
N ALA A 12 4.84 -9.01 -4.93
CA ALA A 12 6.15 -8.78 -4.34
C ALA A 12 7.07 -9.94 -4.65
N PRO A 13 8.40 -9.71 -4.66
CA PRO A 13 9.33 -10.80 -4.94
C PRO A 13 9.46 -11.75 -3.76
N PRO A 14 9.93 -13.02 -4.00
CA PRO A 14 10.21 -13.95 -2.92
C PRO A 14 11.16 -13.36 -1.88
N GLY A 15 10.90 -13.62 -0.60
CA GLY A 15 11.76 -13.20 0.50
C GLY A 15 11.59 -11.76 0.95
N SER A 16 10.54 -11.05 0.49
CA SER A 16 10.34 -9.63 0.78
C SER A 16 9.46 -9.35 2.00
N GLU A 17 8.96 -10.37 2.69
CA GLU A 17 7.97 -10.19 3.75
C GLU A 17 8.40 -9.21 4.85
N ASP A 18 9.69 -9.25 5.26
CA ASP A 18 10.15 -8.37 6.34
C ASP A 18 10.15 -6.90 5.94
N VAL A 19 10.57 -6.57 4.72
CA VAL A 19 10.52 -5.17 4.24
C VAL A 19 9.08 -4.70 4.03
N LEU A 20 8.19 -5.62 3.63
CA LEU A 20 6.76 -5.31 3.50
C LEU A 20 6.14 -5.00 4.86
N ARG A 21 6.45 -5.78 5.89
CA ARG A 21 5.97 -5.52 7.26
C ARG A 21 6.46 -4.18 7.78
N ALA A 22 7.75 -3.90 7.59
CA ALA A 22 8.33 -2.64 8.03
C ALA A 22 7.62 -1.44 7.39
N PHE A 23 7.20 -1.57 6.14
CA PHE A 23 6.54 -0.50 5.41
C PHE A 23 5.04 -0.45 5.72
N TYR A 24 4.29 -1.51 5.44
CA TYR A 24 2.82 -1.47 5.53
C TYR A 24 2.34 -1.39 6.98
N ALA A 25 2.97 -2.09 7.89
CA ALA A 25 2.65 -1.99 9.31
C ALA A 25 3.43 -0.87 10.00
N GLY A 26 4.74 -0.80 9.78
CA GLY A 26 5.60 0.15 10.48
C GLY A 26 5.43 1.60 10.03
N VAL A 27 5.44 1.87 8.74
CA VAL A 27 5.35 3.23 8.19
C VAL A 27 3.90 3.64 7.98
N LEU A 28 3.09 2.82 7.32
CA LEU A 28 1.70 3.15 7.02
C LEU A 28 0.75 2.91 8.19
N GLY A 29 1.18 2.17 9.22
CA GLY A 29 0.35 1.94 10.40
C GLY A 29 -0.78 0.94 10.23
N LEU A 30 -0.72 0.09 9.19
CA LEU A 30 -1.71 -0.97 9.02
C LEU A 30 -1.42 -2.13 9.96
N GLU A 31 -2.46 -2.91 10.26
CA GLU A 31 -2.33 -4.12 11.06
C GLU A 31 -2.07 -5.31 10.15
N GLU A 32 -0.99 -6.06 10.41
CA GLU A 32 -0.79 -7.33 9.73
C GLU A 32 -1.78 -8.35 10.29
N ILE A 33 -2.49 -9.05 9.39
CA ILE A 33 -3.45 -10.10 9.76
C ILE A 33 -2.95 -11.45 9.29
N ALA A 34 -3.32 -12.50 10.03
CA ALA A 34 -2.91 -13.86 9.71
C ALA A 34 -3.58 -14.34 8.43
N LYS A 35 -2.80 -15.00 7.58
CA LYS A 35 -3.32 -15.69 6.40
C LYS A 35 -3.86 -17.06 6.80
N PRO A 36 -4.94 -17.54 6.16
CA PRO A 36 -5.34 -18.95 6.31
C PRO A 36 -4.17 -19.89 6.02
N ALA A 37 -4.09 -21.01 6.75
CA ALA A 37 -2.94 -21.92 6.72
C ALA A 37 -2.54 -22.32 5.29
N GLU A 38 -3.50 -22.65 4.42
CA GLU A 38 -3.20 -23.05 3.06
C GLU A 38 -2.62 -21.91 2.22
N LEU A 39 -3.09 -20.69 2.43
CA LEU A 39 -2.57 -19.51 1.72
C LEU A 39 -1.24 -19.03 2.30
N ALA A 40 -0.98 -19.26 3.59
CA ALA A 40 0.28 -18.93 4.23
C ALA A 40 1.47 -19.64 3.59
N LYS A 41 1.26 -20.84 3.04
CA LYS A 41 2.28 -21.60 2.35
C LYS A 41 2.82 -20.91 1.09
N ARG A 42 2.04 -19.99 0.52
CA ARG A 42 2.42 -19.24 -0.69
C ARG A 42 3.33 -18.04 -0.38
N GLY A 43 3.59 -17.76 0.90
CA GLY A 43 4.32 -16.56 1.30
C GLY A 43 3.47 -15.29 1.21
N GLY A 44 4.13 -14.14 1.31
CA GLY A 44 3.45 -12.84 1.31
C GLY A 44 2.90 -12.46 2.67
N ALA A 45 2.12 -11.37 2.70
CA ALA A 45 1.55 -10.86 3.94
C ALA A 45 0.28 -10.08 3.65
N TRP A 46 -0.65 -10.07 4.60
CA TRP A 46 -1.91 -9.34 4.51
C TRP A 46 -1.97 -8.24 5.56
N PHE A 47 -2.46 -7.07 5.16
CA PHE A 47 -2.53 -5.89 6.02
C PHE A 47 -3.92 -5.28 5.96
N ARG A 48 -4.40 -4.75 7.08
CA ARG A 48 -5.73 -4.17 7.19
C ARG A 48 -5.70 -2.86 7.95
N GLY A 49 -6.53 -1.92 7.52
CA GLY A 49 -6.84 -0.69 8.21
C GLY A 49 -8.33 -0.40 8.14
N PRO A 50 -8.80 0.73 8.70
CA PRO A 50 -10.21 1.12 8.58
C PRO A 50 -10.62 1.27 7.11
N GLY A 51 -11.57 0.45 6.67
CA GLY A 51 -12.10 0.53 5.31
C GLY A 51 -11.19 0.03 4.20
N LEU A 52 -10.07 -0.62 4.53
CA LEU A 52 -9.16 -1.14 3.49
C LEU A 52 -8.47 -2.44 3.93
N GLU A 53 -8.15 -3.25 2.96
CA GLU A 53 -7.34 -4.45 3.15
C GLU A 53 -6.42 -4.62 1.93
N LEU A 54 -5.13 -4.76 2.19
CA LEU A 54 -4.10 -4.95 1.16
C LEU A 54 -3.42 -6.28 1.35
N HIS A 55 -3.33 -7.05 0.29
CA HIS A 55 -2.61 -8.32 0.25
C HIS A 55 -1.34 -8.15 -0.58
N LEU A 56 -0.24 -8.66 -0.10
CA LEU A 56 1.01 -8.74 -0.86
C LEU A 56 1.24 -10.20 -1.20
N GLY A 57 1.14 -10.55 -2.49
CA GLY A 57 1.31 -11.91 -2.98
C GLY A 57 2.67 -12.08 -3.65
N ILE A 58 3.31 -13.22 -3.39
CA ILE A 58 4.65 -13.52 -3.95
C ILE A 58 4.54 -13.93 -5.41
N GLU A 59 5.39 -13.33 -6.24
CA GLU A 59 5.47 -13.60 -7.68
C GLU A 59 6.93 -13.81 -8.05
N GLU A 60 7.23 -14.99 -8.64
CA GLU A 60 8.62 -15.38 -8.96
C GLU A 60 9.27 -14.41 -9.97
N ASP A 61 8.56 -14.07 -11.04
CA ASP A 61 9.04 -13.12 -12.05
C ASP A 61 8.52 -11.72 -11.76
N PHE A 62 8.69 -11.25 -10.53
CA PHE A 62 8.13 -10.01 -10.07
C PHE A 62 8.60 -8.80 -10.89
N ARG A 63 7.62 -7.97 -11.27
CA ARG A 63 7.84 -6.62 -11.77
C ARG A 63 6.92 -5.67 -11.03
N PRO A 64 7.44 -4.56 -10.51
CA PRO A 64 6.58 -3.61 -9.79
C PRO A 64 5.49 -3.03 -10.67
N ALA A 65 4.30 -2.85 -10.10
CA ALA A 65 3.20 -2.17 -10.77
C ALA A 65 3.45 -0.67 -10.73
N ARG A 66 3.69 -0.06 -11.90
CA ARG A 66 4.02 1.36 -12.02
C ARG A 66 2.86 2.20 -12.54
N LYS A 67 1.88 1.58 -13.18
CA LYS A 67 0.67 2.26 -13.65
C LYS A 67 -0.53 1.85 -12.81
N ALA A 68 -0.81 0.55 -12.72
CA ALA A 68 -1.84 0.04 -11.84
C ALA A 68 -1.44 0.28 -10.38
N HIS A 69 -2.33 0.85 -9.58
CA HIS A 69 -2.03 1.19 -8.20
C HIS A 69 -3.30 1.39 -7.40
N PRO A 70 -3.29 1.13 -6.09
CA PRO A 70 -4.42 1.47 -5.23
C PRO A 70 -4.41 2.96 -4.88
N GLY A 71 -5.60 3.55 -4.76
CA GLY A 71 -5.80 4.88 -4.19
C GLY A 71 -6.28 4.74 -2.75
N LEU A 72 -5.52 5.30 -1.82
CA LEU A 72 -5.72 5.13 -0.38
C LEU A 72 -6.04 6.48 0.25
N LEU A 73 -7.16 6.56 0.97
CA LEU A 73 -7.57 7.78 1.65
C LEU A 73 -6.85 7.93 2.98
N THR A 74 -6.47 9.15 3.30
CA THR A 74 -5.89 9.50 4.60
C THR A 74 -6.56 10.75 5.16
N GLY A 75 -6.61 10.85 6.49
CA GLY A 75 -7.10 12.04 7.17
C GLY A 75 -6.05 13.12 7.36
N ASP A 76 -4.78 12.83 7.11
CA ASP A 76 -3.69 13.80 7.27
C ASP A 76 -2.56 13.48 6.27
N LEU A 77 -2.70 14.05 5.09
CA LEU A 77 -1.76 13.83 3.99
C LEU A 77 -0.36 14.33 4.32
N ASP A 78 -0.25 15.48 4.98
CA ASP A 78 1.04 16.08 5.29
C ASP A 78 1.80 15.25 6.33
N ALA A 79 1.14 14.78 7.38
CA ALA A 79 1.77 13.91 8.36
C ALA A 79 2.23 12.59 7.74
N LEU A 80 1.44 12.03 6.82
CA LEU A 80 1.81 10.80 6.13
C LEU A 80 3.03 11.03 5.22
N ALA A 81 3.08 12.15 4.51
CA ALA A 81 4.24 12.51 3.69
C ALA A 81 5.51 12.61 4.56
N ASP A 82 5.42 13.24 5.74
CA ASP A 82 6.55 13.37 6.65
C ASP A 82 7.04 12.01 7.14
N ARG A 83 6.12 11.10 7.47
CA ARG A 83 6.46 9.73 7.89
C ARG A 83 7.18 8.97 6.78
N LEU A 84 6.69 9.07 5.56
CA LEU A 84 7.31 8.41 4.41
C LEU A 84 8.72 8.95 4.15
N ARG A 85 8.89 10.27 4.17
CA ARG A 85 10.21 10.90 4.00
C ARG A 85 11.17 10.51 5.11
N ALA A 86 10.70 10.48 6.36
CA ALA A 86 11.54 10.08 7.50
C ALA A 86 12.00 8.63 7.38
N ALA A 87 11.22 7.78 6.72
CA ALA A 87 11.59 6.38 6.44
C ALA A 87 12.40 6.22 5.15
N GLY A 88 12.76 7.32 4.48
CA GLY A 88 13.60 7.30 3.28
C GLY A 88 12.86 7.15 1.97
N HIS A 89 11.54 7.34 1.95
CA HIS A 89 10.74 7.21 0.73
C HIS A 89 10.51 8.58 0.09
N ASP A 90 10.57 8.63 -1.24
CA ASP A 90 10.22 9.83 -2.00
C ASP A 90 8.72 10.03 -2.02
N VAL A 91 8.31 11.29 -1.94
CA VAL A 91 6.91 11.70 -2.02
C VAL A 91 6.75 12.63 -3.22
N ARG A 92 5.85 12.29 -4.13
CA ARG A 92 5.63 13.05 -5.36
C ARG A 92 4.21 13.62 -5.36
N HIS A 93 4.07 14.90 -5.03
CA HIS A 93 2.78 15.58 -5.03
C HIS A 93 2.27 15.80 -6.46
N ASP A 94 0.96 15.73 -6.62
CA ASP A 94 0.28 15.92 -7.90
C ASP A 94 -1.04 16.66 -7.66
N GLY A 95 -1.25 17.80 -8.31
CA GLY A 95 -2.42 18.65 -8.14
C GLY A 95 -3.54 18.41 -9.14
N LEU A 96 -3.51 17.33 -9.92
CA LEU A 96 -4.41 17.15 -11.06
C LEU A 96 -5.73 16.43 -10.74
N PHE A 97 -5.96 16.02 -9.49
CA PHE A 97 -7.20 15.32 -9.11
C PHE A 97 -8.16 16.32 -8.43
N PRO A 98 -9.20 16.77 -9.14
CA PRO A 98 -10.14 17.75 -8.56
C PRO A 98 -10.80 17.23 -7.28
N GLY A 99 -10.87 18.07 -6.26
CA GLY A 99 -11.49 17.75 -4.97
C GLY A 99 -10.58 17.03 -3.98
N TYR A 100 -9.35 16.74 -4.37
CA TYR A 100 -8.38 16.03 -3.52
C TYR A 100 -7.01 16.68 -3.56
N ARG A 101 -6.33 16.62 -2.42
CA ARG A 101 -4.87 16.70 -2.39
C ARG A 101 -4.34 15.29 -2.44
N ARG A 102 -3.29 15.07 -3.22
CA ARG A 102 -2.71 13.72 -3.33
C ARG A 102 -1.22 13.73 -3.56
N PHE A 103 -0.59 12.60 -3.24
CA PHE A 103 0.77 12.31 -3.68
C PHE A 103 0.90 10.84 -4.04
N TYR A 104 1.95 10.54 -4.78
CA TYR A 104 2.39 9.17 -5.06
C TYR A 104 3.63 8.86 -4.26
N ALA A 105 3.76 7.61 -3.85
CA ALA A 105 4.97 7.05 -3.30
C ALA A 105 5.05 5.59 -3.71
N ASP A 106 6.26 5.04 -3.78
CA ASP A 106 6.43 3.64 -4.08
C ASP A 106 6.62 2.85 -2.79
N ASP A 107 6.11 1.61 -2.75
CA ASP A 107 6.41 0.72 -1.65
C ASP A 107 7.86 0.21 -1.75
N PRO A 108 8.40 -0.52 -0.76
CA PRO A 108 9.81 -0.90 -0.77
C PRO A 108 10.23 -1.83 -1.91
N VAL A 109 9.28 -2.46 -2.60
CA VAL A 109 9.57 -3.31 -3.76
C VAL A 109 9.23 -2.63 -5.08
N GLY A 110 8.84 -1.35 -5.07
CA GLY A 110 8.65 -0.52 -6.24
C GLY A 110 7.23 -0.41 -6.76
N ASN A 111 6.23 -0.98 -6.08
CA ASN A 111 4.83 -0.80 -6.46
C ASN A 111 4.40 0.64 -6.19
N ARG A 112 3.69 1.25 -7.15
CA ARG A 112 3.15 2.59 -6.97
C ARG A 112 1.96 2.57 -6.02
N LEU A 113 1.92 3.55 -5.12
CA LEU A 113 0.77 3.83 -4.25
C LEU A 113 0.36 5.28 -4.43
N GLU A 114 -0.94 5.53 -4.31
CA GLU A 114 -1.50 6.88 -4.33
C GLU A 114 -2.18 7.14 -2.99
N PHE A 115 -1.92 8.31 -2.40
CA PHE A 115 -2.53 8.73 -1.14
C PHE A 115 -3.30 10.02 -1.36
N LEU A 116 -4.55 10.06 -0.92
CA LEU A 116 -5.46 11.17 -1.17
C LEU A 116 -6.12 11.64 0.11
N GLN A 117 -6.30 12.95 0.20
CA GLN A 117 -7.11 13.58 1.25
C GLN A 117 -8.14 14.48 0.58
N PRO A 118 -9.45 14.33 0.90
CA PRO A 118 -10.46 15.21 0.34
C PRO A 118 -10.19 16.67 0.73
N GLU A 119 -10.36 17.58 -0.22
CA GLU A 119 -10.36 19.02 0.06
C GLU A 119 -11.71 19.46 0.65
N ASN A 120 -11.67 20.41 1.54
CA ASN A 120 -12.89 20.97 2.14
C ASN A 120 -13.54 21.98 1.22
#